data_bc44e4bae665d8010533ce4284b64fa6
#
_entry.id   bc44e4bae665d8010533ce4284b64fa6
#
_cell.length_a   1.000
_cell.length_b   1.000
_cell.length_c   1.000
_cell.angle_alpha   90.00
_cell.angle_beta   90.00
_cell.angle_gamma   90.00
#
_symmetry.space_group_name_H-M   'P 1'
#
loop_
_entity.id
_entity.type
_entity.pdbx_description
1 polymer ?
#
loop_
_entity_poly.entity_id
_entity_poly.type
_entity_poly.pdbx_seq_one_letter_code
_entity_poly.pdbx_strand_id
1 'polypeptide(L)'
;MAEPILYLDGITVAFDGFRALNGLSLVVERGELRSIIGPNGAGKTTMMDVITGKTRPDAGKAIFDGRHDLTRLDEARIANLGIGRKFQKPSVIESLSVHDNLELALKGARGIRAALFFRLGDAARARIADTVALIGLSGREGERAGALSHGQKQWLEIGMLLMQEPDLLLVDEPVAGMTDRETEATAALLRRIAGQRSVVVVEHDMEFVRALASRVTVLHEGSVLAEGSIDHVQNDPRVIEVYLGR
;
A
#
# COMPACT_ATOMS: atom_id res chain seq x y z
N MET A 1 -4.41 23.92 4.21
CA MET A 1 -3.58 22.94 3.47
C MET A 1 -3.67 21.66 4.27
N ALA A 2 -3.91 20.52 3.63
CA ALA A 2 -3.88 19.24 4.32
C ALA A 2 -2.44 18.98 4.83
N GLU A 3 -2.32 18.32 5.98
CA GLU A 3 -1.05 18.02 6.60
C GLU A 3 -0.42 16.80 5.89
N PRO A 4 0.85 16.85 5.44
CA PRO A 4 1.46 15.72 4.76
C PRO A 4 1.66 14.54 5.72
N ILE A 5 1.23 13.34 5.31
CA ILE A 5 1.51 12.09 6.02
C ILE A 5 2.88 11.54 5.65
N LEU A 6 3.30 11.73 4.40
CA LEU A 6 4.59 11.29 3.89
C LEU A 6 5.24 12.42 3.07
N TYR A 7 6.50 12.70 3.38
CA TYR A 7 7.33 13.66 2.68
C TYR A 7 8.65 13.02 2.29
N LEU A 8 8.87 12.84 0.99
CA LEU A 8 10.14 12.42 0.40
C LEU A 8 10.79 13.63 -0.25
N ASP A 9 12.08 13.85 0.00
CA ASP A 9 12.82 15.00 -0.52
C ASP A 9 14.21 14.57 -1.00
N GLY A 10 14.44 14.65 -2.30
CA GLY A 10 15.71 14.36 -2.93
C GLY A 10 16.23 12.94 -2.72
N ILE A 11 15.32 11.94 -2.56
CA ILE A 11 15.69 10.54 -2.31
C ILE A 11 16.49 9.99 -3.49
N THR A 12 17.70 9.54 -3.20
CA THR A 12 18.60 8.90 -4.18
C THR A 12 18.99 7.52 -3.68
N VAL A 13 18.88 6.52 -4.56
CA VAL A 13 19.30 5.13 -4.29
C VAL A 13 20.04 4.60 -5.50
N ALA A 14 21.25 4.06 -5.29
CA ALA A 14 22.04 3.42 -6.33
C ALA A 14 22.35 1.96 -5.95
N PHE A 15 22.28 1.06 -6.93
CA PHE A 15 22.71 -0.33 -6.83
C PHE A 15 23.78 -0.60 -7.90
N ASP A 16 24.97 -0.94 -7.49
CA ASP A 16 26.07 -1.29 -8.40
C ASP A 16 26.31 -0.27 -9.54
N GLY A 17 26.16 1.03 -9.21
CA GLY A 17 26.31 2.14 -10.17
C GLY A 17 25.04 2.51 -10.95
N PHE A 18 23.98 1.71 -10.87
CA PHE A 18 22.68 2.05 -11.45
C PHE A 18 21.83 2.85 -10.43
N ARG A 19 21.38 4.04 -10.81
CA ARG A 19 20.51 4.87 -9.98
C ARG A 19 19.05 4.43 -10.13
N ALA A 20 18.54 3.72 -9.15
CA ALA A 20 17.15 3.29 -9.10
C ALA A 20 16.21 4.43 -8.67
N LEU A 21 16.67 5.33 -7.79
CA LEU A 21 16.02 6.61 -7.49
C LEU A 21 17.03 7.74 -7.68
N ASN A 22 16.59 8.82 -8.29
CA ASN A 22 17.45 9.94 -8.71
C ASN A 22 16.83 11.27 -8.28
N GLY A 23 17.03 11.66 -7.01
CA GLY A 23 16.50 12.89 -6.45
C GLY A 23 14.98 12.90 -6.34
N LEU A 24 14.35 11.74 -6.08
CA LEU A 24 12.90 11.60 -5.97
C LEU A 24 12.34 12.48 -4.85
N SER A 25 11.41 13.38 -5.19
CA SER A 25 10.64 14.16 -4.23
C SER A 25 9.14 13.90 -4.43
N LEU A 26 8.43 13.58 -3.34
CA LEU A 26 7.01 13.23 -3.35
C LEU A 26 6.35 13.64 -2.04
N VAL A 27 5.18 14.23 -2.11
CA VAL A 27 4.35 14.53 -0.94
C VAL A 27 3.04 13.80 -1.03
N VAL A 28 2.66 13.06 0.01
CA VAL A 28 1.35 12.42 0.15
C VAL A 28 0.63 13.08 1.33
N GLU A 29 -0.57 13.58 1.10
CA GLU A 29 -1.38 14.22 2.12
C GLU A 29 -2.11 13.19 2.99
N ARG A 30 -2.50 13.59 4.19
CA ARG A 30 -3.28 12.71 5.09
C ARG A 30 -4.66 12.43 4.48
N GLY A 31 -5.04 11.15 4.45
CA GLY A 31 -6.31 10.68 3.86
C GLY A 31 -6.32 10.66 2.33
N GLU A 32 -5.18 10.92 1.68
CA GLU A 32 -5.08 10.92 0.23
C GLU A 32 -5.04 9.49 -0.33
N LEU A 33 -5.70 9.28 -1.48
CA LEU A 33 -5.49 8.15 -2.37
C LEU A 33 -4.58 8.60 -3.52
N ARG A 34 -3.39 8.04 -3.57
CA ARG A 34 -2.37 8.34 -4.56
C ARG A 34 -2.04 7.11 -5.40
N SER A 35 -2.11 7.24 -6.71
CA SER A 35 -1.61 6.22 -7.64
C SER A 35 -0.21 6.59 -8.14
N ILE A 36 0.70 5.64 -8.07
CA ILE A 36 2.05 5.75 -8.62
C ILE A 36 2.13 4.84 -9.85
N ILE A 37 2.37 5.43 -11.00
CA ILE A 37 2.52 4.72 -12.26
C ILE A 37 3.89 4.97 -12.87
N GLY A 38 4.25 4.21 -13.90
CA GLY A 38 5.53 4.35 -14.60
C GLY A 38 5.96 3.02 -15.22
N PRO A 39 6.88 3.04 -16.19
CA PRO A 39 7.39 1.84 -16.83
C PRO A 39 8.13 0.93 -15.83
N ASN A 40 8.45 -0.29 -16.27
CA ASN A 40 9.32 -1.18 -15.51
C ASN A 40 10.71 -0.52 -15.34
N GLY A 41 11.27 -0.61 -14.14
CA GLY A 41 12.53 0.05 -13.82
C GLY A 41 12.42 1.54 -13.44
N ALA A 42 11.22 2.15 -13.44
CA ALA A 42 11.03 3.55 -13.07
C ALA A 42 11.33 3.89 -11.59
N GLY A 43 11.60 2.88 -10.74
CA GLY A 43 11.93 3.08 -9.33
C GLY A 43 10.76 2.88 -8.36
N LYS A 44 9.57 2.45 -8.82
CA LYS A 44 8.37 2.30 -8.01
C LYS A 44 8.57 1.39 -6.78
N THR A 45 9.10 0.19 -6.98
CA THR A 45 9.39 -0.76 -5.90
C THR A 45 10.46 -0.25 -4.95
N THR A 46 11.53 0.37 -5.48
CA THR A 46 12.61 0.96 -4.67
C THR A 46 12.09 2.10 -3.81
N MET A 47 11.18 2.94 -4.33
CA MET A 47 10.50 3.98 -3.54
C MET A 47 9.74 3.37 -2.37
N MET A 48 8.95 2.32 -2.60
CA MET A 48 8.22 1.63 -1.53
C MET A 48 9.18 0.96 -0.53
N ASP A 49 10.29 0.41 -1.01
CA ASP A 49 11.33 -0.20 -0.16
C ASP A 49 12.03 0.85 0.73
N VAL A 50 12.21 2.08 0.24
CA VAL A 50 12.71 3.21 1.07
C VAL A 50 11.68 3.60 2.13
N ILE A 51 10.41 3.74 1.77
CA ILE A 51 9.34 4.13 2.71
C ILE A 51 9.18 3.10 3.83
N THR A 52 9.38 1.81 3.52
CA THR A 52 9.27 0.72 4.51
C THR A 52 10.57 0.41 5.25
N GLY A 53 11.69 1.08 4.93
CA GLY A 53 12.98 0.87 5.58
C GLY A 53 13.76 -0.36 5.10
N LYS A 54 13.26 -1.07 4.11
CA LYS A 54 13.94 -2.23 3.49
C LYS A 54 15.18 -1.79 2.70
N THR A 55 15.13 -0.60 2.10
CA THR A 55 16.26 0.01 1.42
C THR A 55 16.58 1.36 2.06
N ARG A 56 17.84 1.58 2.43
CA ARG A 56 18.31 2.90 2.90
C ARG A 56 18.74 3.74 1.71
N PRO A 57 18.27 5.00 1.62
CA PRO A 57 18.71 5.89 0.56
C PRO A 57 20.15 6.37 0.81
N ASP A 58 20.89 6.63 -0.28
CA ASP A 58 22.23 7.21 -0.24
C ASP A 58 22.18 8.71 0.09
N ALA A 59 21.09 9.38 -0.32
CA ALA A 59 20.84 10.79 -0.05
C ALA A 59 19.34 11.09 0.04
N GLY A 60 19.00 12.25 0.60
CA GLY A 60 17.64 12.74 0.74
C GLY A 60 17.03 12.48 2.10
N LYS A 61 15.74 12.82 2.26
CA LYS A 61 14.99 12.68 3.52
C LYS A 61 13.65 12.00 3.24
N ALA A 62 13.24 11.11 4.14
CA ALA A 62 11.92 10.49 4.14
C ALA A 62 11.26 10.72 5.51
N ILE A 63 10.29 11.61 5.57
CA ILE A 63 9.63 12.01 6.82
C ILE A 63 8.20 11.50 6.83
N PHE A 64 7.83 10.81 7.89
CA PHE A 64 6.47 10.33 8.15
C PHE A 64 5.85 11.11 9.31
N ASP A 65 4.58 11.50 9.14
CA ASP A 65 3.79 12.22 10.14
C ASP A 65 4.50 13.49 10.67
N GLY A 66 5.23 14.19 9.79
CA GLY A 66 5.94 15.43 10.08
C GLY A 66 7.13 15.34 11.06
N ARG A 67 7.42 14.16 11.64
CA ARG A 67 8.36 14.01 12.76
C ARG A 67 9.26 12.78 12.71
N HIS A 68 8.90 11.73 11.97
CA HIS A 68 9.67 10.49 11.97
C HIS A 68 10.52 10.37 10.70
N ASP A 69 11.83 10.45 10.87
CA ASP A 69 12.81 10.23 9.79
C ASP A 69 12.94 8.73 9.54
N LEU A 70 12.28 8.24 8.48
CA LEU A 70 12.24 6.83 8.11
C LEU A 70 13.62 6.29 7.72
N THR A 71 14.52 7.15 7.23
CA THR A 71 15.86 6.74 6.78
C THR A 71 16.72 6.20 7.92
N ARG A 72 16.32 6.47 9.17
CA ARG A 72 17.02 6.08 10.40
C ARG A 72 16.39 4.92 11.15
N LEU A 73 15.26 4.41 10.65
CA LEU A 73 14.46 3.38 11.29
C LEU A 73 14.61 2.05 10.56
N ASP A 74 14.37 0.95 11.27
CA ASP A 74 14.23 -0.37 10.68
C ASP A 74 12.76 -0.66 10.30
N GLU A 75 12.55 -1.69 9.48
CA GLU A 75 11.23 -2.09 8.98
C GLU A 75 10.21 -2.31 10.13
N ALA A 76 10.63 -2.93 11.22
CA ALA A 76 9.74 -3.23 12.34
C ALA A 76 9.27 -1.95 13.06
N ARG A 77 10.16 -0.98 13.23
CA ARG A 77 9.80 0.33 13.80
C ARG A 77 8.88 1.10 12.88
N ILE A 78 9.16 1.11 11.58
CA ILE A 78 8.33 1.78 10.57
C ILE A 78 6.93 1.17 10.54
N ALA A 79 6.79 -0.16 10.55
CA ALA A 79 5.50 -0.82 10.63
C ALA A 79 4.74 -0.45 11.92
N ASN A 80 5.44 -0.34 13.06
CA ASN A 80 4.82 0.06 14.33
C ASN A 80 4.40 1.54 14.37
N LEU A 81 5.00 2.40 13.54
CA LEU A 81 4.55 3.79 13.36
C LEU A 81 3.22 3.90 12.59
N GLY A 82 2.79 2.84 11.93
CA GLY A 82 1.54 2.84 11.18
C GLY A 82 1.73 2.89 9.66
N ILE A 83 2.86 2.43 9.14
CA ILE A 83 3.03 2.21 7.70
C ILE A 83 2.85 0.71 7.41
N GLY A 84 1.78 0.37 6.70
CA GLY A 84 1.49 -1.00 6.27
C GLY A 84 1.80 -1.17 4.78
N ARG A 85 2.45 -2.29 4.40
CA ARG A 85 2.68 -2.63 2.99
C ARG A 85 2.11 -3.99 2.67
N LYS A 86 1.29 -4.05 1.62
CA LYS A 86 0.90 -5.29 0.96
C LYS A 86 1.99 -5.66 -0.04
N PHE A 87 2.58 -6.83 0.15
CA PHE A 87 3.57 -7.38 -0.77
C PHE A 87 2.89 -8.13 -1.93
N GLN A 88 3.61 -8.32 -3.04
CA GLN A 88 3.10 -9.06 -4.21
C GLN A 88 2.82 -10.55 -3.91
N LYS A 89 3.59 -11.17 -2.99
CA LYS A 89 3.35 -12.57 -2.60
C LYS A 89 2.25 -12.63 -1.53
N PRO A 90 1.24 -13.51 -1.69
CA PRO A 90 0.20 -13.70 -0.70
C PRO A 90 0.77 -14.04 0.68
N SER A 91 0.27 -13.34 1.71
CA SER A 91 0.64 -13.55 3.11
C SER A 91 -0.45 -14.27 3.92
N VAL A 92 -1.55 -14.68 3.28
CA VAL A 92 -2.63 -15.42 3.92
C VAL A 92 -2.19 -16.82 4.33
N ILE A 93 -2.58 -17.25 5.52
CA ILE A 93 -2.36 -18.62 5.99
C ILE A 93 -3.52 -19.47 5.48
N GLU A 94 -3.29 -20.20 4.38
CA GLU A 94 -4.33 -20.91 3.64
C GLU A 94 -5.06 -22.00 4.45
N SER A 95 -4.40 -22.60 5.44
CA SER A 95 -4.98 -23.60 6.32
C SER A 95 -5.93 -23.03 7.38
N LEU A 96 -5.86 -21.74 7.65
CA LEU A 96 -6.70 -21.04 8.61
C LEU A 96 -7.95 -20.45 7.96
N SER A 97 -8.97 -20.17 8.80
CA SER A 97 -10.18 -19.48 8.34
C SER A 97 -9.91 -18.00 8.02
N VAL A 98 -10.84 -17.35 7.33
CA VAL A 98 -10.83 -15.88 7.13
C VAL A 98 -10.75 -15.16 8.48
N HIS A 99 -11.59 -15.59 9.44
CA HIS A 99 -11.59 -15.02 10.80
C HIS A 99 -10.23 -15.17 11.47
N ASP A 100 -9.64 -16.37 11.47
CA ASP A 100 -8.38 -16.64 12.16
C ASP A 100 -7.21 -15.84 11.54
N ASN A 101 -7.19 -15.67 10.21
CA ASN A 101 -6.21 -14.82 9.55
C ASN A 101 -6.29 -13.36 10.04
N LEU A 102 -7.50 -12.82 10.16
CA LEU A 102 -7.72 -11.46 10.67
C LEU A 102 -7.38 -11.35 12.16
N GLU A 103 -7.74 -12.36 12.97
CA GLU A 103 -7.42 -12.40 14.39
C GLU A 103 -5.91 -12.40 14.64
N LEU A 104 -5.15 -13.21 13.91
CA LEU A 104 -3.68 -13.23 13.99
C LEU A 104 -3.03 -11.92 13.57
N ALA A 105 -3.69 -11.17 12.69
CA ALA A 105 -3.21 -9.88 12.22
C ALA A 105 -3.54 -8.71 13.16
N LEU A 106 -4.30 -8.93 14.25
CA LEU A 106 -4.66 -7.88 15.21
C LEU A 106 -3.41 -7.19 15.79
N LYS A 107 -3.47 -5.87 15.82
CA LYS A 107 -2.48 -5.06 16.56
C LYS A 107 -2.60 -5.35 18.05
N GLY A 108 -1.58 -5.94 18.66
CA GLY A 108 -1.61 -6.32 20.07
C GLY A 108 -0.23 -6.48 20.68
N ALA A 109 -0.19 -6.70 21.99
CA ALA A 109 1.06 -6.95 22.71
C ALA A 109 1.67 -8.29 22.25
N ARG A 110 2.90 -8.24 21.73
CA ARG A 110 3.64 -9.39 21.15
C ARG A 110 4.48 -10.15 22.18
N GLY A 111 4.10 -10.12 23.46
CA GLY A 111 4.82 -10.83 24.54
C GLY A 111 4.28 -12.25 24.76
N ILE A 112 5.13 -13.18 25.23
CA ILE A 112 4.76 -14.56 25.55
C ILE A 112 3.57 -14.62 26.52
N ARG A 113 3.53 -13.75 27.54
CA ARG A 113 2.40 -13.64 28.47
C ARG A 113 1.12 -13.18 27.78
N ALA A 114 1.21 -12.21 26.86
CA ALA A 114 0.06 -11.74 26.08
C ALA A 114 -0.48 -12.85 25.19
N ALA A 115 0.35 -13.67 24.56
CA ALA A 115 -0.05 -14.80 23.74
C ALA A 115 -0.70 -15.93 24.58
N LEU A 116 -0.16 -16.24 25.78
CA LEU A 116 -0.71 -17.29 26.65
C LEU A 116 -2.06 -16.92 27.28
N PHE A 117 -2.33 -15.64 27.53
CA PHE A 117 -3.56 -15.14 28.15
C PHE A 117 -4.42 -14.33 27.18
N PHE A 118 -4.16 -14.47 25.86
CA PHE A 118 -4.94 -13.76 24.84
C PHE A 118 -6.41 -14.22 24.92
N ARG A 119 -7.30 -13.26 25.09
CA ARG A 119 -8.74 -13.44 24.93
C ARG A 119 -9.23 -12.36 23.98
N LEU A 120 -9.92 -12.80 22.96
CA LEU A 120 -10.54 -11.89 22.00
C LEU A 120 -11.64 -11.08 22.72
N GLY A 121 -11.37 -9.82 23.00
CA GLY A 121 -12.34 -8.90 23.60
C GLY A 121 -13.41 -8.46 22.59
N ASP A 122 -14.51 -7.90 23.08
CA ASP A 122 -15.66 -7.50 22.24
C ASP A 122 -15.27 -6.45 21.20
N ALA A 123 -14.40 -5.50 21.54
CA ALA A 123 -13.86 -4.50 20.59
C ALA A 123 -13.07 -5.14 19.44
N ALA A 124 -12.27 -6.18 19.72
CA ALA A 124 -11.52 -6.89 18.70
C ALA A 124 -12.45 -7.72 17.79
N ARG A 125 -13.48 -8.37 18.37
CA ARG A 125 -14.51 -9.09 17.60
C ARG A 125 -15.28 -8.15 16.67
N ALA A 126 -15.70 -6.99 17.17
CA ALA A 126 -16.37 -5.97 16.37
C ALA A 126 -15.49 -5.52 15.22
N ARG A 127 -14.19 -5.24 15.47
CA ARG A 127 -13.24 -4.84 14.44
C ARG A 127 -13.06 -5.92 13.37
N ILE A 128 -12.96 -7.19 13.73
CA ILE A 128 -12.89 -8.29 12.77
C ILE A 128 -14.15 -8.30 11.91
N ALA A 129 -15.33 -8.22 12.51
CA ALA A 129 -16.61 -8.21 11.80
C ALA A 129 -16.72 -7.02 10.83
N ASP A 130 -16.35 -5.80 11.28
CA ASP A 130 -16.32 -4.60 10.44
C ASP A 130 -15.34 -4.76 9.28
N THR A 131 -14.17 -5.34 9.53
CA THR A 131 -13.16 -5.58 8.50
C THR A 131 -13.65 -6.62 7.48
N VAL A 132 -14.25 -7.72 7.93
CA VAL A 132 -14.87 -8.74 7.04
C VAL A 132 -15.91 -8.10 6.14
N ALA A 133 -16.78 -7.25 6.70
CA ALA A 133 -17.79 -6.52 5.92
C ALA A 133 -17.15 -5.53 4.94
N LEU A 134 -16.09 -4.82 5.36
CA LEU A 134 -15.38 -3.86 4.52
C LEU A 134 -14.74 -4.52 3.30
N ILE A 135 -14.08 -5.68 3.49
CA ILE A 135 -13.39 -6.43 2.42
C ILE A 135 -14.31 -7.35 1.63
N GLY A 136 -15.64 -7.33 1.89
CA GLY A 136 -16.63 -8.07 1.11
C GLY A 136 -16.63 -9.58 1.33
N LEU A 137 -16.17 -10.07 2.49
CA LEU A 137 -16.12 -11.50 2.82
C LEU A 137 -17.16 -11.90 3.89
N SER A 138 -18.22 -11.10 4.10
CA SER A 138 -19.32 -11.44 5.01
C SER A 138 -19.97 -12.77 4.64
N GLY A 139 -20.22 -13.60 5.66
CA GLY A 139 -20.77 -14.95 5.52
C GLY A 139 -19.74 -16.03 5.15
N ARG A 140 -18.45 -15.64 5.03
CA ARG A 140 -17.33 -16.56 4.72
C ARG A 140 -16.28 -16.62 5.84
N GLU A 141 -16.59 -16.10 7.02
CA GLU A 141 -15.68 -15.95 8.15
C GLU A 141 -15.04 -17.29 8.58
N GLY A 142 -15.82 -18.36 8.55
CA GLY A 142 -15.38 -19.72 8.88
C GLY A 142 -14.73 -20.49 7.71
N GLU A 143 -14.72 -19.93 6.51
CA GLU A 143 -14.15 -20.58 5.34
C GLU A 143 -12.61 -20.52 5.39
N ARG A 144 -11.95 -21.62 4.98
CA ARG A 144 -10.48 -21.63 4.89
C ARG A 144 -10.01 -20.66 3.81
N ALA A 145 -8.99 -19.85 4.11
CA ALA A 145 -8.43 -18.90 3.17
C ALA A 145 -7.92 -19.56 1.88
N GLY A 146 -7.50 -20.83 1.94
CA GLY A 146 -7.09 -21.61 0.78
C GLY A 146 -8.21 -21.83 -0.25
N ALA A 147 -9.50 -21.83 0.16
CA ALA A 147 -10.66 -22.00 -0.72
C ALA A 147 -11.14 -20.70 -1.39
N LEU A 148 -10.60 -19.56 -1.00
CA LEU A 148 -10.92 -18.26 -1.59
C LEU A 148 -10.37 -18.14 -3.01
N SER A 149 -11.05 -17.36 -3.88
CA SER A 149 -10.49 -16.97 -5.17
C SER A 149 -9.23 -16.11 -4.98
N HIS A 150 -8.47 -15.92 -6.06
CA HIS A 150 -7.27 -15.09 -6.02
C HIS A 150 -7.60 -13.67 -5.52
N GLY A 151 -8.60 -13.01 -6.10
CA GLY A 151 -9.05 -11.68 -5.69
C GLY A 151 -9.51 -11.63 -4.22
N GLN A 152 -10.24 -12.64 -3.76
CA GLN A 152 -10.67 -12.72 -2.37
C GLN A 152 -9.51 -12.88 -1.38
N LYS A 153 -8.46 -13.62 -1.75
CA LYS A 153 -7.22 -13.71 -0.97
C LYS A 153 -6.55 -12.34 -0.88
N GLN A 154 -6.52 -11.57 -1.96
CA GLN A 154 -5.99 -10.21 -1.97
C GLN A 154 -6.79 -9.27 -1.06
N TRP A 155 -8.14 -9.40 -1.05
CA TRP A 155 -8.98 -8.62 -0.12
C TRP A 155 -8.74 -9.02 1.33
N LEU A 156 -8.57 -10.32 1.62
CA LEU A 156 -8.22 -10.78 2.96
C LEU A 156 -6.87 -10.20 3.42
N GLU A 157 -5.87 -10.13 2.54
CA GLU A 157 -4.59 -9.50 2.85
C GLU A 157 -4.71 -8.01 3.19
N ILE A 158 -5.52 -7.28 2.41
CA ILE A 158 -5.85 -5.88 2.73
C ILE A 158 -6.52 -5.81 4.11
N GLY A 159 -7.45 -6.72 4.40
CA GLY A 159 -8.08 -6.84 5.71
C GLY A 159 -7.06 -7.08 6.84
N MET A 160 -6.14 -8.01 6.65
CA MET A 160 -5.07 -8.29 7.62
C MET A 160 -4.20 -7.05 7.88
N LEU A 161 -3.88 -6.27 6.84
CA LEU A 161 -3.17 -5.00 7.01
C LEU A 161 -4.00 -3.98 7.81
N LEU A 162 -5.30 -3.88 7.55
CA LEU A 162 -6.19 -2.98 8.29
C LEU A 162 -6.30 -3.33 9.77
N MET A 163 -6.15 -4.62 10.14
CA MET A 163 -6.09 -5.06 11.54
C MET A 163 -4.87 -4.50 12.29
N GLN A 164 -3.81 -4.08 11.58
CA GLN A 164 -2.64 -3.40 12.15
C GLN A 164 -2.87 -1.90 12.40
N GLU A 165 -4.03 -1.35 12.01
CA GLU A 165 -4.38 0.07 12.12
C GLU A 165 -3.33 1.02 11.48
N PRO A 166 -2.96 0.83 10.22
CA PRO A 166 -1.99 1.71 9.58
C PRO A 166 -2.61 3.08 9.29
N ASP A 167 -1.80 4.14 9.39
CA ASP A 167 -2.14 5.48 8.92
C ASP A 167 -1.86 5.66 7.42
N LEU A 168 -0.86 4.90 6.91
CA LEU A 168 -0.47 4.85 5.50
C LEU A 168 -0.43 3.40 5.03
N LEU A 169 -1.22 3.08 3.99
CA LEU A 169 -1.15 1.80 3.28
C LEU A 169 -0.37 1.97 1.97
N LEU A 170 0.57 1.08 1.76
CA LEU A 170 1.28 0.90 0.50
C LEU A 170 0.78 -0.39 -0.15
N VAL A 171 0.20 -0.29 -1.34
CA VAL A 171 -0.42 -1.42 -2.04
C VAL A 171 0.24 -1.58 -3.40
N ASP A 172 0.89 -2.72 -3.63
CA ASP A 172 1.67 -2.99 -4.83
C ASP A 172 0.90 -3.96 -5.72
N GLU A 173 0.52 -3.50 -6.93
CA GLU A 173 -0.21 -4.23 -7.96
C GLU A 173 -1.42 -5.02 -7.40
N PRO A 174 -2.38 -4.34 -6.76
CA PRO A 174 -3.47 -5.02 -6.05
C PRO A 174 -4.40 -5.83 -6.94
N VAL A 175 -4.44 -5.58 -8.25
CA VAL A 175 -5.41 -6.22 -9.17
C VAL A 175 -4.77 -7.22 -10.14
N ALA A 176 -3.47 -7.51 -9.99
CA ALA A 176 -2.79 -8.46 -10.85
C ALA A 176 -3.51 -9.84 -10.82
N GLY A 177 -3.92 -10.33 -12.00
CA GLY A 177 -4.59 -11.63 -12.16
C GLY A 177 -6.05 -11.68 -11.67
N MET A 178 -6.68 -10.53 -11.42
CA MET A 178 -8.10 -10.42 -11.09
C MET A 178 -8.98 -10.39 -12.34
N THR A 179 -10.23 -10.79 -12.16
CA THR A 179 -11.30 -10.54 -13.13
C THR A 179 -11.74 -9.07 -13.08
N ASP A 180 -12.39 -8.56 -14.13
CA ASP A 180 -12.90 -7.17 -14.18
C ASP A 180 -13.78 -6.84 -12.98
N ARG A 181 -14.67 -7.78 -12.59
CA ARG A 181 -15.53 -7.60 -11.41
C ARG A 181 -14.74 -7.49 -10.11
N GLU A 182 -13.68 -8.29 -9.93
CA GLU A 182 -12.82 -8.21 -8.75
C GLU A 182 -12.01 -6.92 -8.77
N THR A 183 -11.56 -6.46 -9.94
CA THR A 183 -10.86 -5.19 -10.14
C THR A 183 -11.74 -4.00 -9.74
N GLU A 184 -13.00 -3.95 -10.20
CA GLU A 184 -13.95 -2.91 -9.81
C GLU A 184 -14.22 -2.91 -8.29
N ALA A 185 -14.42 -4.10 -7.70
CA ALA A 185 -14.62 -4.25 -6.26
C ALA A 185 -13.40 -3.79 -5.46
N THR A 186 -12.18 -4.06 -5.96
CA THR A 186 -10.92 -3.62 -5.35
C THR A 186 -10.79 -2.10 -5.40
N ALA A 187 -11.15 -1.47 -6.53
CA ALA A 187 -11.16 -0.01 -6.64
C ALA A 187 -12.15 0.62 -5.62
N ALA A 188 -13.35 0.06 -5.50
CA ALA A 188 -14.33 0.50 -4.53
C ALA A 188 -13.85 0.34 -3.08
N LEU A 189 -13.19 -0.77 -2.76
CA LEU A 189 -12.60 -1.04 -1.45
C LEU A 189 -11.53 -0.01 -1.11
N LEU A 190 -10.56 0.23 -2.00
CA LEU A 190 -9.47 1.18 -1.75
C LEU A 190 -9.97 2.61 -1.60
N ARG A 191 -10.99 3.03 -2.38
CA ARG A 191 -11.64 4.33 -2.19
C ARG A 191 -12.33 4.48 -0.83
N ARG A 192 -12.96 3.41 -0.32
CA ARG A 192 -13.57 3.42 1.02
C ARG A 192 -12.52 3.51 2.12
N ILE A 193 -11.37 2.85 1.95
CA ILE A 193 -10.25 2.92 2.91
C ILE A 193 -9.64 4.31 2.92
N ALA A 194 -9.44 4.92 1.74
CA ALA A 194 -8.82 6.23 1.59
C ALA A 194 -9.54 7.37 2.33
N GLY A 195 -10.85 7.28 2.53
CA GLY A 195 -11.59 8.28 3.32
C GLY A 195 -11.19 8.35 4.80
N GLN A 196 -10.53 7.32 5.31
CA GLN A 196 -10.11 7.20 6.71
C GLN A 196 -8.60 7.11 6.90
N ARG A 197 -7.87 6.69 5.86
CA ARG A 197 -6.42 6.42 5.87
C ARG A 197 -5.80 6.94 4.58
N SER A 198 -4.50 7.16 4.60
CA SER A 198 -3.76 7.48 3.38
C SER A 198 -3.41 6.17 2.66
N VAL A 199 -3.56 6.16 1.33
CA VAL A 199 -3.31 4.97 0.51
C VAL A 199 -2.44 5.35 -0.68
N VAL A 200 -1.33 4.65 -0.85
CA VAL A 200 -0.49 4.74 -2.05
C VAL A 200 -0.59 3.41 -2.79
N VAL A 201 -1.02 3.47 -4.03
CA VAL A 201 -1.18 2.32 -4.92
C VAL A 201 -0.13 2.41 -6.02
N VAL A 202 0.68 1.38 -6.18
CA VAL A 202 1.57 1.22 -7.34
C VAL A 202 0.86 0.34 -8.36
N GLU A 203 0.68 0.83 -9.57
CA GLU A 203 -0.06 0.13 -10.61
C GLU A 203 0.45 0.47 -12.02
N HIS A 204 0.10 -0.41 -12.95
CA HIS A 204 0.35 -0.22 -14.38
C HIS A 204 -0.95 -0.34 -15.22
N ASP A 205 -2.05 -0.80 -14.63
CA ASP A 205 -3.36 -0.86 -15.25
C ASP A 205 -4.04 0.53 -15.20
N MET A 206 -4.12 1.16 -16.37
CA MET A 206 -4.65 2.53 -16.48
C MET A 206 -6.16 2.61 -16.27
N GLU A 207 -6.90 1.54 -16.57
CA GLU A 207 -8.35 1.48 -16.34
C GLU A 207 -8.63 1.42 -14.83
N PHE A 208 -7.86 0.61 -14.11
CA PHE A 208 -7.94 0.56 -12.65
C PHE A 208 -7.53 1.89 -12.00
N VAL A 209 -6.43 2.51 -12.46
CA VAL A 209 -6.00 3.84 -11.97
C VAL A 209 -7.09 4.89 -12.20
N ARG A 210 -7.77 4.85 -13.36
CA ARG A 210 -8.92 5.71 -13.65
C ARG A 210 -10.09 5.42 -12.72
N ALA A 211 -10.39 4.14 -12.45
CA ALA A 211 -11.44 3.74 -11.51
C ALA A 211 -11.17 4.18 -10.08
N LEU A 212 -9.91 4.29 -9.66
CA LEU A 212 -9.55 4.82 -8.34
C LEU A 212 -9.89 6.31 -8.19
N ALA A 213 -9.99 7.07 -9.29
CA ALA A 213 -10.21 8.52 -9.29
C ALA A 213 -9.24 9.28 -8.35
N SER A 214 -7.99 8.79 -8.29
CA SER A 214 -6.93 9.28 -7.40
C SER A 214 -6.10 10.36 -8.06
N ARG A 215 -5.29 11.06 -7.26
CA ARG A 215 -4.16 11.81 -7.79
C ARG A 215 -3.09 10.84 -8.27
N VAL A 216 -2.55 11.09 -9.46
CA VAL A 216 -1.57 10.22 -10.12
C VAL A 216 -0.21 10.87 -10.14
N THR A 217 0.83 10.11 -9.80
CA THR A 217 2.24 10.49 -9.96
C THR A 217 2.90 9.52 -10.93
N VAL A 218 3.52 10.03 -11.97
CA VAL A 218 4.27 9.26 -12.95
C VAL A 218 5.73 9.26 -12.56
N LEU A 219 6.30 8.08 -12.35
CA LEU A 219 7.74 7.90 -12.14
C LEU A 219 8.42 7.49 -13.45
N HIS A 220 9.58 8.09 -13.70
CA HIS A 220 10.48 7.72 -14.78
C HIS A 220 11.93 7.92 -14.33
N GLU A 221 12.79 6.94 -14.60
CA GLU A 221 14.23 6.97 -14.26
C GLU A 221 14.52 7.43 -12.82
N GLY A 222 13.71 6.94 -11.87
CA GLY A 222 13.89 7.22 -10.45
C GLY A 222 13.44 8.60 -9.99
N SER A 223 12.75 9.37 -10.83
CA SER A 223 12.28 10.73 -10.54
C SER A 223 10.78 10.87 -10.84
N VAL A 224 10.13 11.90 -10.28
CA VAL A 224 8.75 12.28 -10.66
C VAL A 224 8.79 13.01 -12.01
N LEU A 225 8.11 12.45 -13.00
CA LEU A 225 7.99 13.02 -14.34
C LEU A 225 6.81 13.98 -14.45
N ALA A 226 5.65 13.55 -13.93
CA ALA A 226 4.42 14.33 -13.97
C ALA A 226 3.52 13.97 -12.79
N GLU A 227 2.63 14.89 -12.40
CA GLU A 227 1.68 14.70 -11.33
C GLU A 227 0.38 15.43 -11.59
N GLY A 228 -0.78 14.81 -11.29
CA GLY A 228 -2.08 15.42 -11.49
C GLY A 228 -3.24 14.41 -11.52
N SER A 229 -4.36 14.79 -12.14
CA SER A 229 -5.43 13.84 -12.46
C SER A 229 -4.97 12.86 -13.54
N ILE A 230 -5.65 11.72 -13.66
CA ILE A 230 -5.33 10.74 -14.72
C ILE A 230 -5.39 11.37 -16.11
N ASP A 231 -6.37 12.22 -16.36
CA ASP A 231 -6.51 12.89 -17.66
C ASP A 231 -5.38 13.89 -17.91
N HIS A 232 -4.91 14.59 -16.86
CA HIS A 232 -3.77 15.50 -16.98
C HIS A 232 -2.49 14.74 -17.37
N VAL A 233 -2.17 13.67 -16.64
CA VAL A 233 -0.92 12.92 -16.88
C VAL A 233 -0.94 12.14 -18.19
N GLN A 234 -2.09 11.63 -18.63
CA GLN A 234 -2.23 10.94 -19.91
C GLN A 234 -2.03 11.86 -21.13
N ASN A 235 -2.29 13.15 -20.98
CA ASN A 235 -2.11 14.14 -22.04
C ASN A 235 -0.76 14.90 -21.94
N ASP A 236 0.08 14.62 -20.95
CA ASP A 236 1.42 15.20 -20.84
C ASP A 236 2.33 14.60 -21.94
N PRO A 237 2.90 15.44 -22.86
CA PRO A 237 3.76 14.94 -23.94
C PRO A 237 4.94 14.10 -23.45
N ARG A 238 5.52 14.43 -22.29
CA ARG A 238 6.64 13.69 -21.69
C ARG A 238 6.22 12.30 -21.24
N VAL A 239 5.00 12.17 -20.70
CA VAL A 239 4.43 10.87 -20.30
C VAL A 239 4.14 10.02 -21.53
N ILE A 240 3.57 10.61 -22.57
CA ILE A 240 3.30 9.94 -23.84
C ILE A 240 4.60 9.39 -24.45
N GLU A 241 5.66 10.20 -24.49
CA GLU A 241 6.97 9.80 -25.00
C GLU A 241 7.52 8.58 -24.25
N VAL A 242 7.48 8.62 -22.91
CA VAL A 242 7.98 7.52 -22.05
C VAL A 242 7.21 6.21 -22.26
N TYR A 243 5.89 6.27 -22.44
CA TYR A 243 5.06 5.07 -22.60
C TYR A 243 5.01 4.54 -24.04
N LEU A 244 5.16 5.40 -25.04
CA LEU A 244 5.15 5.02 -26.45
C LEU A 244 6.54 4.77 -27.03
N GLY A 245 7.60 5.06 -26.30
CA GLY A 245 8.99 4.80 -26.71
C GLY A 245 9.43 5.64 -27.93
N ARG A 246 8.94 6.86 -28.09
CA ARG A 246 9.27 7.79 -29.20
C ARG A 246 10.11 8.93 -28.70
#